data_fffe852d367e10588345302f0f0f5f27
#
_entry.id   fffe852d367e10588345302f0f0f5f27
#
_cell.length_a   1.000
_cell.length_b   1.000
_cell.length_c   1.000
_cell.angle_alpha   90.00
_cell.angle_beta   90.00
_cell.angle_gamma   90.00
#
_symmetry.space_group_name_H-M   'P 1'
#
loop_
_entity.id
_entity.type
_entity.pdbx_description
1 polymer ?
#
loop_
_entity_poly.entity_id
_entity_poly.type
_entity_poly.pdbx_seq_one_letter_code
_entity_poly.pdbx_strand_id
1 'polypeptide(L)'
;MTKLFTHPFVFILIVIGDLIGRATNSQTLDYIFKPLLMPWLLGYFLVQISKHRLQNQPPSDERAFTRGIVWALVFSWLGDVSLMLVSQNDLFFMIGLGNFLIAHVFYGWAYHRSVMLSPTSGYIVRKPFWILPFLLLGIGLYLYLLPSLQDLAVPVAIYATTIVLMGIFALNRKGTTSTTSYQYIFLGALIFILSDSCIAINKFVTPLPQAGLIIMITYIAAQYLIVRGSLKFLVFFSPQSTVHSP
;
A
#
# COMPACT_ATOMS: atom_id res chain seq x y z
N MET A 1 -2.90 -4.88 -25.72
CA MET A 1 -3.13 -4.30 -24.37
C MET A 1 -2.00 -4.63 -23.37
N THR A 2 -1.40 -5.82 -23.37
CA THR A 2 -0.32 -6.19 -22.40
C THR A 2 0.94 -5.33 -22.47
N LYS A 3 1.30 -4.79 -23.63
CA LYS A 3 2.50 -3.95 -23.78
C LYS A 3 2.42 -2.62 -23.01
N LEU A 4 1.24 -2.01 -22.87
CA LEU A 4 1.05 -0.75 -22.16
C LEU A 4 1.45 -0.86 -20.67
N PHE A 5 1.08 -1.97 -20.01
CA PHE A 5 1.39 -2.22 -18.60
C PHE A 5 2.79 -2.77 -18.36
N THR A 6 3.56 -3.09 -19.40
CA THR A 6 4.94 -3.57 -19.25
C THR A 6 5.99 -2.48 -19.44
N HIS A 7 5.61 -1.31 -19.97
CA HIS A 7 6.52 -0.19 -20.18
C HIS A 7 6.53 0.77 -18.99
N PRO A 8 7.61 0.82 -18.20
CA PRO A 8 7.71 1.72 -17.04
C PRO A 8 7.56 3.20 -17.43
N PHE A 9 7.85 3.53 -18.68
CA PHE A 9 7.72 4.90 -19.22
C PHE A 9 6.29 5.45 -19.10
N VAL A 10 5.27 4.62 -19.36
CA VAL A 10 3.86 5.04 -19.22
C VAL A 10 3.53 5.41 -17.78
N PHE A 11 3.99 4.61 -16.81
CA PHE A 11 3.82 4.93 -15.40
C PHE A 11 4.50 6.23 -15.00
N ILE A 12 5.73 6.42 -15.46
CA ILE A 12 6.49 7.65 -15.20
C ILE A 12 5.74 8.87 -15.75
N LEU A 13 5.17 8.79 -16.96
CA LEU A 13 4.37 9.89 -17.52
C LEU A 13 3.12 10.20 -16.67
N ILE A 14 2.40 9.15 -16.19
CA ILE A 14 1.24 9.34 -15.33
C ILE A 14 1.67 10.02 -14.02
N VAL A 15 2.76 9.56 -13.41
CA VAL A 15 3.30 10.14 -12.17
C VAL A 15 3.71 11.61 -12.37
N ILE A 16 4.44 11.91 -13.44
CA ILE A 16 4.87 13.29 -13.74
C ILE A 16 3.63 14.17 -13.97
N GLY A 17 2.62 13.70 -14.71
CA GLY A 17 1.38 14.44 -14.95
C GLY A 17 0.63 14.77 -13.65
N ASP A 18 0.50 13.80 -12.73
CA ASP A 18 -0.13 14.01 -11.42
C ASP A 18 0.67 15.03 -10.57
N LEU A 19 1.99 14.87 -10.50
CA LEU A 19 2.84 15.77 -9.72
C LEU A 19 2.85 17.20 -10.28
N ILE A 20 2.84 17.38 -11.60
CA ILE A 20 2.69 18.70 -12.23
C ILE A 20 1.33 19.29 -11.89
N GLY A 21 0.24 18.51 -11.97
CA GLY A 21 -1.10 18.93 -11.57
C GLY A 21 -1.10 19.51 -10.15
N ARG A 22 -0.47 18.80 -9.21
CA ARG A 22 -0.33 19.24 -7.82
C ARG A 22 0.53 20.49 -7.65
N ALA A 23 1.67 20.55 -8.34
CA ALA A 23 2.59 21.69 -8.26
C ALA A 23 1.97 22.97 -8.83
N THR A 24 1.12 22.84 -9.86
CA THR A 24 0.45 23.96 -10.53
C THR A 24 -0.97 24.24 -10.04
N ASN A 25 -1.46 23.47 -9.05
CA ASN A 25 -2.85 23.48 -8.58
C ASN A 25 -3.89 23.31 -9.71
N SER A 26 -3.55 22.51 -10.73
CA SER A 26 -4.41 22.25 -11.89
C SER A 26 -5.37 21.08 -11.60
N GLN A 27 -6.62 21.38 -11.28
CA GLN A 27 -7.66 20.36 -11.08
C GLN A 27 -7.82 19.44 -12.31
N THR A 28 -7.70 19.98 -13.53
CA THR A 28 -7.83 19.19 -14.75
C THR A 28 -6.78 18.09 -14.83
N LEU A 29 -5.51 18.40 -14.53
CA LEU A 29 -4.45 17.39 -14.52
C LEU A 29 -4.66 16.36 -13.41
N ASP A 30 -5.05 16.79 -12.21
CA ASP A 30 -5.39 15.90 -11.12
C ASP A 30 -6.50 14.91 -11.51
N TYR A 31 -7.59 15.39 -12.11
CA TYR A 31 -8.71 14.53 -12.55
C TYR A 31 -8.35 13.56 -13.67
N ILE A 32 -7.34 13.86 -14.48
CA ILE A 32 -6.87 13.00 -15.57
C ILE A 32 -5.87 11.95 -15.03
N PHE A 33 -4.83 12.39 -14.31
CA PHE A 33 -3.68 11.53 -14.02
C PHE A 33 -3.82 10.70 -12.74
N LYS A 34 -4.37 11.27 -11.66
CA LYS A 34 -4.53 10.54 -10.38
C LYS A 34 -5.33 9.24 -10.52
N PRO A 35 -6.51 9.21 -11.19
CA PRO A 35 -7.27 7.98 -11.33
C PRO A 35 -6.57 6.90 -12.14
N LEU A 36 -5.53 7.21 -12.90
CA LEU A 36 -4.78 6.26 -13.73
C LEU A 36 -3.66 5.55 -12.97
N LEU A 37 -3.19 6.08 -11.83
CA LEU A 37 -2.05 5.56 -11.07
C LEU A 37 -2.29 4.12 -10.61
N MET A 38 -3.36 3.90 -9.85
CA MET A 38 -3.64 2.57 -9.30
C MET A 38 -4.10 1.56 -10.36
N PRO A 39 -4.95 1.88 -11.34
CA PRO A 39 -5.25 0.96 -12.44
C PRO A 39 -4.02 0.55 -13.23
N TRP A 40 -3.05 1.45 -13.43
CA TRP A 40 -1.80 1.06 -14.10
C TRP A 40 -0.99 0.08 -13.26
N LEU A 41 -0.80 0.35 -11.96
CA LEU A 41 -0.09 -0.56 -11.04
C LEU A 41 -0.79 -1.91 -10.94
N LEU A 42 -2.11 -1.93 -10.86
CA LEU A 42 -2.92 -3.14 -10.85
C LEU A 42 -2.76 -3.93 -12.15
N GLY A 43 -2.86 -3.26 -13.30
CA GLY A 43 -2.66 -3.89 -14.62
C GLY A 43 -1.26 -4.47 -14.77
N TYR A 44 -0.24 -3.73 -14.33
CA TYR A 44 1.14 -4.22 -14.28
C TYR A 44 1.26 -5.48 -13.42
N PHE A 45 0.70 -5.45 -12.20
CA PHE A 45 0.73 -6.58 -11.29
C PHE A 45 0.03 -7.81 -11.88
N LEU A 46 -1.17 -7.63 -12.45
CA LEU A 46 -1.96 -8.71 -13.06
C LEU A 46 -1.25 -9.36 -14.27
N VAL A 47 -0.60 -8.56 -15.12
CA VAL A 47 0.18 -9.07 -16.26
C VAL A 47 1.36 -9.94 -15.76
N GLN A 48 2.06 -9.51 -14.73
CA GLN A 48 3.17 -10.29 -14.18
C GLN A 48 2.70 -11.58 -13.50
N ILE A 49 1.58 -11.53 -12.76
CA ILE A 49 0.96 -12.72 -12.16
C ILE A 49 0.54 -13.72 -13.24
N SER A 50 -0.09 -13.26 -14.32
CA SER A 50 -0.52 -14.13 -15.41
C SER A 50 0.65 -14.90 -16.01
N LYS A 51 1.78 -14.23 -16.23
CA LYS A 51 3.02 -14.87 -16.71
C LYS A 51 3.55 -15.91 -15.70
N HIS A 52 3.55 -15.57 -14.41
CA HIS A 52 4.00 -16.46 -13.35
C HIS A 52 3.11 -17.72 -13.26
N ARG A 53 1.79 -17.58 -13.34
CA ARG A 53 0.82 -18.69 -13.24
C ARG A 53 0.82 -19.63 -14.44
N LEU A 54 1.17 -19.14 -15.62
CA LEU A 54 1.34 -19.98 -16.80
C LEU A 54 2.49 -20.99 -16.64
N GLN A 55 3.46 -20.68 -15.81
CA GLN A 55 4.66 -21.48 -15.57
C GLN A 55 4.56 -22.35 -14.31
N ASN A 56 3.69 -22.00 -13.36
CA ASN A 56 3.63 -22.59 -12.04
C ASN A 56 2.18 -22.78 -11.56
N GLN A 57 1.96 -23.83 -10.75
CA GLN A 57 0.70 -24.01 -9.99
C GLN A 57 0.89 -23.48 -8.56
N PRO A 58 0.47 -22.24 -8.26
CA PRO A 58 0.74 -21.61 -6.97
C PRO A 58 -0.06 -22.28 -5.83
N PRO A 59 0.53 -22.43 -4.63
CA PRO A 59 -0.17 -22.90 -3.44
C PRO A 59 -1.30 -21.94 -3.00
N SER A 60 -2.19 -22.44 -2.11
CA SER A 60 -3.37 -21.68 -1.66
C SER A 60 -3.01 -20.33 -1.04
N ASP A 61 -1.97 -20.28 -0.21
CA ASP A 61 -1.56 -19.05 0.48
C ASP A 61 -0.91 -18.03 -0.46
N GLU A 62 -0.21 -18.46 -1.51
CA GLU A 62 0.27 -17.60 -2.57
C GLU A 62 -0.90 -16.97 -3.35
N ARG A 63 -1.93 -17.78 -3.64
CA ARG A 63 -3.16 -17.24 -4.27
C ARG A 63 -3.88 -16.27 -3.35
N ALA A 64 -3.92 -16.53 -2.04
CA ALA A 64 -4.51 -15.65 -1.05
C ALA A 64 -3.72 -14.34 -0.95
N PHE A 65 -2.39 -14.41 -0.85
CA PHE A 65 -1.50 -13.24 -0.90
C PHE A 65 -1.79 -12.36 -2.13
N THR A 66 -1.80 -12.98 -3.32
CA THR A 66 -2.04 -12.30 -4.58
C THR A 66 -3.41 -11.60 -4.62
N ARG A 67 -4.48 -12.29 -4.17
CA ARG A 67 -5.83 -11.70 -4.08
C ARG A 67 -5.86 -10.52 -3.12
N GLY A 68 -5.16 -10.61 -1.98
CA GLY A 68 -5.06 -9.52 -1.02
C GLY A 68 -4.42 -8.28 -1.63
N ILE A 69 -3.32 -8.41 -2.36
CA ILE A 69 -2.68 -7.28 -3.06
C ILE A 69 -3.61 -6.68 -4.12
N VAL A 70 -4.31 -7.50 -4.90
CA VAL A 70 -5.28 -7.03 -5.92
C VAL A 70 -6.39 -6.21 -5.27
N TRP A 71 -7.04 -6.73 -4.23
CA TRP A 71 -8.12 -6.01 -3.57
C TRP A 71 -7.62 -4.75 -2.85
N ALA A 72 -6.43 -4.80 -2.25
CA ALA A 72 -5.83 -3.61 -1.65
C ALA A 72 -5.62 -2.49 -2.68
N LEU A 73 -5.13 -2.80 -3.89
CA LEU A 73 -4.97 -1.83 -4.98
C LEU A 73 -6.32 -1.29 -5.48
N VAL A 74 -7.34 -2.14 -5.59
CA VAL A 74 -8.70 -1.73 -5.98
C VAL A 74 -9.29 -0.75 -4.96
N PHE A 75 -9.22 -1.07 -3.66
CA PHE A 75 -9.73 -0.18 -2.62
C PHE A 75 -8.89 1.09 -2.46
N SER A 76 -7.57 1.02 -2.70
CA SER A 76 -6.73 2.23 -2.77
C SER A 76 -7.17 3.14 -3.92
N TRP A 77 -7.47 2.57 -5.10
CA TRP A 77 -8.03 3.35 -6.22
C TRP A 77 -9.36 4.00 -5.89
N LEU A 78 -10.30 3.26 -5.27
CA LEU A 78 -11.58 3.82 -4.84
C LEU A 78 -11.39 4.92 -3.80
N GLY A 79 -10.41 4.78 -2.90
CA GLY A 79 -9.99 5.82 -1.96
C GLY A 79 -9.48 7.08 -2.67
N ASP A 80 -8.60 6.91 -3.68
CA ASP A 80 -8.09 8.02 -4.49
C ASP A 80 -9.20 8.79 -5.18
N VAL A 81 -10.13 8.08 -5.85
CA VAL A 81 -11.26 8.68 -6.55
C VAL A 81 -12.17 9.42 -5.56
N SER A 82 -12.46 8.81 -4.38
CA SER A 82 -13.27 9.46 -3.36
C SER A 82 -12.63 10.75 -2.84
N LEU A 83 -11.33 10.74 -2.55
CA LEU A 83 -10.62 11.93 -2.07
C LEU A 83 -10.55 13.06 -3.11
N MET A 84 -10.67 12.76 -4.41
CA MET A 84 -10.77 13.81 -5.46
C MET A 84 -12.09 14.57 -5.39
N LEU A 85 -13.15 13.97 -4.84
CA LEU A 85 -14.49 14.54 -4.78
C LEU A 85 -14.79 15.28 -3.47
N VAL A 86 -13.81 15.40 -2.57
CA VAL A 86 -13.97 16.05 -1.24
C VAL A 86 -14.42 17.52 -1.39
N SER A 87 -13.97 18.22 -2.43
CA SER A 87 -14.42 19.60 -2.70
C SER A 87 -15.92 19.73 -3.01
N GLN A 88 -16.58 18.65 -3.41
CA GLN A 88 -18.01 18.60 -3.70
C GLN A 88 -18.84 18.28 -2.45
N ASN A 89 -18.34 17.39 -1.59
CA ASN A 89 -18.99 17.02 -0.34
C ASN A 89 -17.99 16.36 0.61
N ASP A 90 -17.93 16.82 1.86
CA ASP A 90 -17.05 16.27 2.91
C ASP A 90 -17.30 14.78 3.21
N LEU A 91 -18.47 14.23 2.87
CA LEU A 91 -18.76 12.80 2.97
C LEU A 91 -17.77 11.97 2.15
N PHE A 92 -17.28 12.48 1.02
CA PHE A 92 -16.28 11.78 0.20
C PHE A 92 -14.95 11.59 0.92
N PHE A 93 -14.61 12.45 1.88
CA PHE A 93 -13.45 12.22 2.75
C PHE A 93 -13.62 10.94 3.57
N MET A 94 -14.79 10.75 4.20
CA MET A 94 -15.10 9.55 5.00
C MET A 94 -15.15 8.29 4.15
N ILE A 95 -15.72 8.37 2.95
CA ILE A 95 -15.75 7.26 1.99
C ILE A 95 -14.31 6.91 1.56
N GLY A 96 -13.47 7.91 1.29
CA GLY A 96 -12.06 7.72 0.95
C GLY A 96 -11.29 7.05 2.08
N LEU A 97 -11.46 7.54 3.32
CA LEU A 97 -10.86 6.95 4.51
C LEU A 97 -11.30 5.48 4.70
N GLY A 98 -12.59 5.19 4.54
CA GLY A 98 -13.13 3.83 4.61
C GLY A 98 -12.51 2.90 3.55
N ASN A 99 -12.36 3.37 2.32
CA ASN A 99 -11.74 2.59 1.25
C ASN A 99 -10.26 2.30 1.54
N PHE A 100 -9.48 3.28 2.01
CA PHE A 100 -8.09 3.06 2.41
C PHE A 100 -7.97 2.14 3.62
N LEU A 101 -8.88 2.25 4.60
CA LEU A 101 -8.95 1.31 5.72
C LEU A 101 -9.09 -0.14 5.22
N ILE A 102 -10.04 -0.39 4.30
CA ILE A 102 -10.23 -1.71 3.70
C ILE A 102 -8.97 -2.14 2.92
N ALA A 103 -8.32 -1.23 2.21
CA ALA A 103 -7.06 -1.52 1.52
C ALA A 103 -5.97 -1.99 2.50
N HIS A 104 -5.82 -1.32 3.66
CA HIS A 104 -4.86 -1.72 4.70
C HIS A 104 -5.17 -3.09 5.30
N VAL A 105 -6.45 -3.42 5.50
CA VAL A 105 -6.86 -4.77 5.93
C VAL A 105 -6.41 -5.82 4.91
N PHE A 106 -6.63 -5.58 3.62
CA PHE A 106 -6.21 -6.52 2.57
C PHE A 106 -4.69 -6.63 2.45
N TYR A 107 -3.93 -5.52 2.59
CA TYR A 107 -2.47 -5.57 2.66
C TYR A 107 -2.00 -6.39 3.86
N GLY A 108 -2.50 -6.10 5.06
CA GLY A 108 -2.16 -6.85 6.28
C GLY A 108 -2.46 -8.33 6.14
N TRP A 109 -3.64 -8.68 5.60
CA TRP A 109 -4.02 -10.06 5.32
C TRP A 109 -3.07 -10.74 4.32
N ALA A 110 -2.73 -10.07 3.23
CA ALA A 110 -1.76 -10.59 2.26
C ALA A 110 -0.39 -10.85 2.92
N TYR A 111 0.10 -9.90 3.71
CA TYR A 111 1.39 -10.05 4.39
C TYR A 111 1.38 -11.22 5.39
N HIS A 112 0.29 -11.39 6.12
CA HIS A 112 0.11 -12.54 6.99
C HIS A 112 0.15 -13.86 6.21
N ARG A 113 -0.59 -13.96 5.09
CA ARG A 113 -0.58 -15.16 4.22
C ARG A 113 0.81 -15.48 3.66
N SER A 114 1.61 -14.47 3.36
CA SER A 114 2.98 -14.70 2.88
C SER A 114 3.89 -15.34 3.93
N VAL A 115 3.64 -15.10 5.22
CA VAL A 115 4.38 -15.73 6.32
C VAL A 115 3.99 -17.19 6.50
N MET A 116 2.72 -17.54 6.25
CA MET A 116 2.22 -18.94 6.36
C MET A 116 2.88 -19.92 5.38
N LEU A 117 3.47 -19.42 4.29
CA LEU A 117 4.22 -20.23 3.33
C LEU A 117 5.63 -20.61 3.80
N SER A 118 6.11 -19.98 4.87
CA SER A 118 7.43 -20.26 5.43
C SER A 118 7.35 -21.36 6.50
N PRO A 119 8.33 -22.25 6.58
CA PRO A 119 8.44 -23.20 7.69
C PRO A 119 8.85 -22.53 8.99
N THR A 120 9.36 -21.28 8.94
CA THR A 120 9.82 -20.53 10.12
C THR A 120 8.74 -19.60 10.63
N SER A 121 8.66 -19.46 11.96
CA SER A 121 7.75 -18.50 12.60
C SER A 121 8.04 -17.06 12.17
N GLY A 122 7.02 -16.23 12.13
CA GLY A 122 7.14 -14.82 11.82
C GLY A 122 8.08 -14.07 12.76
N TYR A 123 8.66 -12.98 12.28
CA TYR A 123 9.66 -12.21 13.04
C TYR A 123 9.13 -11.70 14.39
N ILE A 124 7.89 -11.23 14.40
CA ILE A 124 7.24 -10.70 15.62
C ILE A 124 7.02 -11.78 16.68
N VAL A 125 6.71 -13.01 16.26
CA VAL A 125 6.58 -14.14 17.20
C VAL A 125 7.92 -14.43 17.90
N ARG A 126 9.03 -14.31 17.16
CA ARG A 126 10.39 -14.51 17.68
C ARG A 126 10.94 -13.32 18.48
N LYS A 127 10.49 -12.12 18.16
CA LYS A 127 10.98 -10.85 18.74
C LYS A 127 9.83 -9.87 18.95
N PRO A 128 8.91 -10.10 19.91
CA PRO A 128 7.67 -9.32 20.05
C PRO A 128 7.89 -7.86 20.43
N PHE A 129 9.01 -7.52 21.05
CA PHE A 129 9.30 -6.13 21.43
C PHE A 129 9.37 -5.15 20.24
N TRP A 130 9.57 -5.65 19.00
CA TRP A 130 9.54 -4.83 17.80
C TRP A 130 8.14 -4.33 17.39
N ILE A 131 7.10 -4.75 18.11
CA ILE A 131 5.77 -4.14 18.01
C ILE A 131 5.75 -2.74 18.63
N LEU A 132 6.55 -2.53 19.67
CA LEU A 132 6.53 -1.30 20.47
C LEU A 132 6.73 0.00 19.66
N PRO A 133 7.69 0.12 18.73
CA PRO A 133 7.82 1.32 17.90
C PRO A 133 6.54 1.66 17.11
N PHE A 134 5.83 0.65 16.60
CA PHE A 134 4.58 0.85 15.87
C PHE A 134 3.44 1.31 16.78
N LEU A 135 3.34 0.73 17.97
CA LEU A 135 2.35 1.16 18.97
C LEU A 135 2.63 2.60 19.43
N LEU A 136 3.87 2.94 19.70
CA LEU A 136 4.27 4.29 20.11
C LEU A 136 3.96 5.31 19.00
N LEU A 137 4.25 4.97 17.74
CA LEU A 137 3.92 5.81 16.59
C LEU A 137 2.40 6.02 16.46
N GLY A 138 1.63 4.91 16.47
CA GLY A 138 0.17 4.97 16.29
C GLY A 138 -0.54 5.68 17.42
N ILE A 139 -0.19 5.35 18.67
CA ILE A 139 -0.76 5.99 19.87
C ILE A 139 -0.33 7.47 19.92
N GLY A 140 0.95 7.77 19.69
CA GLY A 140 1.47 9.13 19.70
C GLY A 140 0.78 10.02 18.65
N LEU A 141 0.65 9.54 17.41
CA LEU A 141 -0.08 10.26 16.38
C LEU A 141 -1.56 10.43 16.73
N TYR A 142 -2.23 9.37 17.20
CA TYR A 142 -3.64 9.44 17.59
C TYR A 142 -3.87 10.47 18.72
N LEU A 143 -3.03 10.45 19.76
CA LEU A 143 -3.14 11.42 20.85
C LEU A 143 -2.86 12.86 20.38
N TYR A 144 -1.96 13.04 19.43
CA TYR A 144 -1.71 14.35 18.81
C TYR A 144 -2.92 14.86 18.00
N LEU A 145 -3.62 13.98 17.29
CA LEU A 145 -4.82 14.32 16.51
C LEU A 145 -6.06 14.51 17.38
N LEU A 146 -6.16 13.80 18.51
CA LEU A 146 -7.39 13.63 19.32
C LEU A 146 -8.10 14.96 19.66
N PRO A 147 -7.42 16.05 20.07
CA PRO A 147 -8.10 17.31 20.38
C PRO A 147 -8.88 17.92 19.20
N SER A 148 -8.52 17.55 17.97
CA SER A 148 -9.11 18.13 16.74
C SER A 148 -10.11 17.19 16.06
N LEU A 149 -10.29 15.95 16.55
CA LEU A 149 -11.08 14.92 15.84
C LEU A 149 -12.58 15.02 16.06
N GLN A 150 -13.04 15.58 17.18
CA GLN A 150 -14.48 15.65 17.53
C GLN A 150 -15.17 14.28 17.36
N ASP A 151 -16.24 14.20 16.56
CA ASP A 151 -17.01 12.98 16.31
C ASP A 151 -16.23 11.92 15.50
N LEU A 152 -15.10 12.29 14.91
CA LEU A 152 -14.22 11.40 14.13
C LEU A 152 -13.20 10.65 14.98
N ALA A 153 -13.17 10.83 16.30
CA ALA A 153 -12.22 10.17 17.18
C ALA A 153 -12.24 8.64 17.04
N VAL A 154 -13.44 8.02 17.05
CA VAL A 154 -13.57 6.57 16.90
C VAL A 154 -13.18 6.08 15.49
N PRO A 155 -13.70 6.64 14.40
CA PRO A 155 -13.25 6.28 13.04
C PRO A 155 -11.73 6.38 12.84
N VAL A 156 -11.11 7.45 13.32
CA VAL A 156 -9.65 7.65 13.19
C VAL A 156 -8.87 6.68 14.08
N ALA A 157 -9.37 6.31 15.28
CA ALA A 157 -8.74 5.27 16.10
C ALA A 157 -8.73 3.90 15.38
N ILE A 158 -9.84 3.52 14.75
CA ILE A 158 -9.95 2.27 13.96
C ILE A 158 -8.97 2.32 12.79
N TYR A 159 -8.90 3.45 12.09
CA TYR A 159 -7.98 3.65 10.97
C TYR A 159 -6.52 3.54 11.41
N ALA A 160 -6.13 4.27 12.45
CA ALA A 160 -4.77 4.26 13.00
C ALA A 160 -4.36 2.85 13.46
N THR A 161 -5.27 2.11 14.11
CA THR A 161 -5.03 0.72 14.49
C THR A 161 -4.78 -0.16 13.27
N THR A 162 -5.60 -0.01 12.23
CA THR A 162 -5.53 -0.85 11.03
C THR A 162 -4.22 -0.63 10.26
N ILE A 163 -3.79 0.62 10.07
CA ILE A 163 -2.54 0.93 9.36
C ILE A 163 -1.31 0.50 10.16
N VAL A 164 -1.33 0.64 11.48
CA VAL A 164 -0.28 0.14 12.39
C VAL A 164 -0.18 -1.38 12.30
N LEU A 165 -1.30 -2.11 12.32
CA LEU A 165 -1.32 -3.56 12.13
C LEU A 165 -0.76 -3.97 10.77
N MET A 166 -1.09 -3.26 9.69
CA MET A 166 -0.50 -3.49 8.37
C MET A 166 1.03 -3.37 8.43
N GLY A 167 1.57 -2.34 9.07
CA GLY A 167 3.01 -2.15 9.27
C GLY A 167 3.66 -3.28 10.09
N ILE A 168 3.01 -3.74 11.15
CA ILE A 168 3.45 -4.87 11.98
C ILE A 168 3.47 -6.17 11.14
N PHE A 169 2.42 -6.44 10.33
CA PHE A 169 2.40 -7.61 9.45
C PHE A 169 3.48 -7.52 8.35
N ALA A 170 3.79 -6.33 7.84
CA ALA A 170 4.91 -6.13 6.92
C ALA A 170 6.25 -6.45 7.59
N LEU A 171 6.48 -6.00 8.83
CA LEU A 171 7.67 -6.34 9.62
C LEU A 171 7.75 -7.85 9.91
N ASN A 172 6.61 -8.50 10.17
CA ASN A 172 6.55 -9.92 10.52
C ASN A 172 7.10 -10.84 9.40
N ARG A 173 7.21 -10.34 8.16
CA ARG A 173 7.78 -11.04 7.01
C ARG A 173 9.30 -11.19 7.05
N LYS A 174 9.98 -10.52 8.00
CA LYS A 174 11.45 -10.56 8.12
C LYS A 174 11.95 -11.97 8.41
N GLY A 175 12.75 -12.51 7.49
CA GLY A 175 13.34 -13.86 7.62
C GLY A 175 12.37 -15.01 7.30
N THR A 176 11.15 -14.71 6.81
CA THR A 176 10.19 -15.71 6.32
C THR A 176 9.96 -15.61 4.81
N THR A 177 10.42 -14.55 4.18
CA THR A 177 10.36 -14.33 2.74
C THR A 177 11.74 -13.88 2.24
N SER A 178 11.92 -13.76 0.91
CA SER A 178 13.19 -13.23 0.39
C SER A 178 13.48 -11.84 0.97
N THR A 179 14.75 -11.58 1.25
CA THR A 179 15.19 -10.29 1.82
C THR A 179 14.73 -9.11 0.97
N THR A 180 14.83 -9.22 -0.35
CA THR A 180 14.41 -8.18 -1.29
C THR A 180 12.90 -7.93 -1.21
N SER A 181 12.06 -8.99 -1.21
CA SER A 181 10.61 -8.85 -1.06
C SER A 181 10.24 -8.19 0.27
N TYR A 182 10.86 -8.65 1.36
CA TYR A 182 10.66 -8.08 2.69
C TYR A 182 10.99 -6.58 2.70
N GLN A 183 12.17 -6.20 2.23
CA GLN A 183 12.63 -4.80 2.26
C GLN A 183 11.71 -3.87 1.47
N TYR A 184 11.31 -4.26 0.26
CA TYR A 184 10.41 -3.46 -0.56
C TYR A 184 9.03 -3.28 0.10
N ILE A 185 8.41 -4.37 0.58
CA ILE A 185 7.10 -4.29 1.21
C ILE A 185 7.16 -3.55 2.54
N PHE A 186 8.18 -3.79 3.35
CA PHE A 186 8.34 -3.13 4.65
C PHE A 186 8.55 -1.62 4.49
N LEU A 187 9.48 -1.23 3.61
CA LEU A 187 9.70 0.19 3.30
C LEU A 187 8.44 0.84 2.70
N GLY A 188 7.78 0.15 1.78
CA GLY A 188 6.50 0.62 1.22
C GLY A 188 5.43 0.83 2.29
N ALA A 189 5.30 -0.10 3.24
CA ALA A 189 4.35 0.04 4.36
C ALA A 189 4.70 1.23 5.27
N LEU A 190 5.98 1.45 5.58
CA LEU A 190 6.42 2.60 6.39
C LEU A 190 6.13 3.94 5.68
N ILE A 191 6.42 4.02 4.38
CA ILE A 191 6.15 5.22 3.58
C ILE A 191 4.64 5.44 3.45
N PHE A 192 3.83 4.37 3.39
CA PHE A 192 2.37 4.48 3.40
C PHE A 192 1.87 5.08 4.72
N ILE A 193 2.35 4.58 5.85
CA ILE A 193 2.03 5.13 7.18
C ILE A 193 2.39 6.62 7.23
N LEU A 194 3.54 7.02 6.69
CA LEU A 194 3.95 8.41 6.60
C LEU A 194 2.99 9.25 5.76
N SER A 195 2.61 8.75 4.57
CA SER A 195 1.64 9.43 3.67
C SER A 195 0.32 9.70 4.37
N ASP A 196 -0.24 8.68 5.03
CA ASP A 196 -1.52 8.79 5.71
C ASP A 196 -1.44 9.67 6.97
N SER A 197 -0.30 9.65 7.66
CA SER A 197 -0.04 10.58 8.75
C SER A 197 -0.06 12.03 8.28
N CYS A 198 0.52 12.30 7.10
CA CYS A 198 0.45 13.63 6.49
C CYS A 198 -0.98 14.03 6.11
N ILE A 199 -1.80 13.10 5.58
CA ILE A 199 -3.23 13.36 5.31
C ILE A 199 -3.94 13.75 6.60
N ALA A 200 -3.75 12.97 7.68
CA ALA A 200 -4.42 13.20 8.95
C ALA A 200 -4.01 14.54 9.58
N ILE A 201 -2.72 14.85 9.63
CA ILE A 201 -2.23 16.12 10.18
C ILE A 201 -2.76 17.30 9.36
N ASN A 202 -2.69 17.21 8.03
CA ASN A 202 -3.15 18.27 7.11
C ASN A 202 -4.67 18.50 7.21
N LYS A 203 -5.47 17.45 7.42
CA LYS A 203 -6.94 17.58 7.52
C LYS A 203 -7.39 18.05 8.89
N PHE A 204 -6.79 17.56 9.99
CA PHE A 204 -7.34 17.71 11.33
C PHE A 204 -6.60 18.72 12.21
N VAL A 205 -5.30 18.96 11.98
CA VAL A 205 -4.50 19.80 12.90
C VAL A 205 -4.06 21.10 12.24
N THR A 206 -3.26 21.01 11.18
CA THR A 206 -2.72 22.21 10.51
C THR A 206 -2.43 21.92 9.04
N PRO A 207 -2.74 22.86 8.14
CA PRO A 207 -2.36 22.73 6.74
C PRO A 207 -0.83 22.60 6.58
N LEU A 208 -0.39 21.55 5.92
CA LEU A 208 1.03 21.33 5.64
C LEU A 208 1.44 22.07 4.35
N PRO A 209 2.61 22.72 4.33
CA PRO A 209 3.15 23.28 3.11
C PRO A 209 3.32 22.19 2.05
N GLN A 210 2.82 22.44 0.85
CA GLN A 210 2.90 21.48 -0.27
C GLN A 210 2.30 20.08 0.06
N ALA A 211 1.29 20.01 0.95
CA ALA A 211 0.67 18.76 1.38
C ALA A 211 0.33 17.83 0.23
N GLY A 212 -0.28 18.34 -0.84
CA GLY A 212 -0.66 17.56 -2.01
C GLY A 212 0.53 16.85 -2.66
N LEU A 213 1.68 17.51 -2.79
CA LEU A 213 2.90 16.92 -3.35
C LEU A 213 3.50 15.87 -2.40
N ILE A 214 3.67 16.21 -1.12
CA ILE A 214 4.27 15.31 -0.13
C ILE A 214 3.46 14.01 -0.03
N ILE A 215 2.14 14.13 0.11
CA ILE A 215 1.23 12.98 0.20
C ILE A 215 1.31 12.13 -1.06
N MET A 216 1.25 12.73 -2.26
CA MET A 216 1.26 11.94 -3.49
C MET A 216 2.61 11.30 -3.78
N ILE A 217 3.73 11.98 -3.55
CA ILE A 217 5.07 11.39 -3.72
C ILE A 217 5.23 10.18 -2.79
N THR A 218 4.89 10.32 -1.51
CA THR A 218 5.01 9.23 -0.54
C THR A 218 4.04 8.09 -0.85
N TYR A 219 2.80 8.40 -1.21
CA TYR A 219 1.80 7.41 -1.59
C TYR A 219 2.19 6.60 -2.84
N ILE A 220 2.58 7.27 -3.92
CA ILE A 220 3.02 6.61 -5.17
C ILE A 220 4.25 5.73 -4.91
N ALA A 221 5.23 6.24 -4.15
CA ALA A 221 6.41 5.47 -3.77
C ALA A 221 6.03 4.23 -2.94
N ALA A 222 5.14 4.38 -1.96
CA ALA A 222 4.66 3.28 -1.13
C ALA A 222 4.00 2.18 -1.97
N GLN A 223 3.04 2.55 -2.82
CA GLN A 223 2.30 1.62 -3.67
C GLN A 223 3.22 0.90 -4.67
N TYR A 224 4.13 1.64 -5.30
CA TYR A 224 5.12 1.05 -6.21
C TYR A 224 6.02 0.03 -5.51
N LEU A 225 6.55 0.38 -4.33
CA LEU A 225 7.40 -0.52 -3.55
C LEU A 225 6.63 -1.79 -3.12
N ILE A 226 5.40 -1.65 -2.64
CA ILE A 226 4.55 -2.79 -2.27
C ILE A 226 4.33 -3.71 -3.46
N VAL A 227 3.97 -3.17 -4.62
CA VAL A 227 3.77 -3.97 -5.84
C VAL A 227 5.06 -4.66 -6.28
N ARG A 228 6.20 -3.94 -6.30
CA ARG A 228 7.51 -4.52 -6.64
C ARG A 228 7.92 -5.62 -5.68
N GLY A 229 7.76 -5.39 -4.38
CA GLY A 229 8.05 -6.39 -3.35
C GLY A 229 7.16 -7.62 -3.43
N SER A 230 5.88 -7.43 -3.80
CA SER A 230 4.93 -8.51 -4.02
C SER A 230 5.32 -9.38 -5.22
N LEU A 231 5.78 -8.78 -6.32
CA LEU A 231 6.28 -9.53 -7.47
C LEU A 231 7.56 -10.31 -7.14
N LYS A 232 8.47 -9.73 -6.33
CA LYS A 232 9.67 -10.44 -5.85
C LYS A 232 9.34 -11.62 -4.93
N PHE A 233 8.25 -11.54 -4.18
CA PHE A 233 7.73 -12.65 -3.38
C PHE A 233 7.30 -13.82 -4.26
N LEU A 234 6.53 -13.57 -5.32
CA LEU A 234 6.05 -14.60 -6.23
C LEU A 234 7.19 -15.35 -6.92
N VAL A 235 8.22 -14.62 -7.37
CA VAL A 235 9.41 -15.24 -8.00
C VAL A 235 10.17 -16.13 -7.01
N PHE A 236 10.24 -15.77 -5.73
CA PHE A 236 10.95 -16.52 -4.71
C PHE A 236 10.29 -17.89 -4.41
N PHE A 237 8.97 -17.97 -4.45
CA PHE A 237 8.22 -19.20 -4.21
C PHE A 237 7.93 -20.02 -5.49
N SER A 238 8.39 -19.55 -6.67
CA SER A 238 8.37 -20.41 -7.86
C SER A 238 9.21 -21.66 -7.59
N PRO A 239 8.71 -22.88 -7.90
CA PRO A 239 9.56 -24.04 -7.91
C PRO A 239 10.75 -23.74 -8.83
N GLN A 240 11.94 -23.64 -8.26
CA GLN A 240 13.15 -23.62 -9.09
C GLN A 240 13.08 -24.95 -9.86
N SER A 241 13.06 -24.85 -11.18
CA SER A 241 13.33 -26.02 -12.01
C SER A 241 14.63 -26.63 -11.47
N THR A 242 14.50 -27.73 -10.75
CA THR A 242 15.61 -28.61 -10.46
C THR A 242 16.07 -29.13 -11.81
N VAL A 243 16.89 -28.36 -12.47
CA VAL A 243 17.77 -28.87 -13.51
C VAL A 243 18.76 -29.73 -12.74
N HIS A 244 18.39 -30.98 -12.52
CA HIS A 244 19.36 -32.01 -12.32
C HIS A 244 20.13 -32.10 -13.62
N SER A 245 21.31 -31.50 -13.61
CA SER A 245 22.35 -31.87 -14.57
C SER A 245 22.66 -33.36 -14.37
N PRO A 246 22.81 -34.12 -15.44
CA PRO A 246 23.15 -35.53 -15.40
C PRO A 246 24.54 -35.77 -14.80
#